data_71b8024aa07ee1b4d95a5fe40f134744
#
_entry.id   71b8024aa07ee1b4d95a5fe40f134744
#
_cell.length_a   1.000
_cell.length_b   1.000
_cell.length_c   1.000
_cell.angle_alpha   90.00
_cell.angle_beta   90.00
_cell.angle_gamma   90.00
#
_symmetry.space_group_name_H-M   'P 1'
#
loop_
_entity.id
_entity.type
_entity.pdbx_description
1 polymer ?
#
loop_
_entity_poly.entity_id
_entity_poly.type
_entity_poly.pdbx_seq_one_letter_code
_entity_poly.pdbx_strand_id
1 'polypeptide(L)'
;DERFEGLVGEAESVLDRLGLPYRILEMCTGDLGFTQAKKYDIEVWAPGDDMDEGPDEGGRWLEVSSVSNFRAFQARRAGIQYRPEQHESAEYVHTLNGSGVAVPRVMVAILEYYQNDDGTVTVPEALRPYMGDQELIEGHSAVGESAVGDGPN
;
A
#
# COMPACT_ATOMS: atom_id res chain seq x y z
N ASP A 1 16.84 12.08 10.09
CA ASP A 1 15.60 12.38 9.36
C ASP A 1 15.72 12.03 7.86
N GLU A 2 16.86 12.29 7.20
CA GLU A 2 17.07 11.94 5.78
C GLU A 2 16.78 10.45 5.45
N ARG A 3 17.22 9.53 6.29
CA ARG A 3 16.95 8.08 6.12
C ARG A 3 15.48 7.74 6.29
N PHE A 4 14.76 8.47 7.12
CA PHE A 4 13.33 8.30 7.30
C PHE A 4 12.57 8.76 6.05
N GLU A 5 12.88 9.94 5.53
CA GLU A 5 12.27 10.43 4.29
C GLU A 5 12.61 9.53 3.08
N GLY A 6 13.84 8.99 3.03
CA GLY A 6 14.22 8.01 2.03
C GLY A 6 13.36 6.74 2.09
N LEU A 7 13.05 6.24 3.30
CA LEU A 7 12.19 5.06 3.47
C LEU A 7 10.74 5.34 3.04
N VAL A 8 10.24 6.56 3.25
CA VAL A 8 8.95 7.01 2.72
C VAL A 8 8.96 6.99 1.20
N GLY A 9 9.99 7.57 0.57
CA GLY A 9 10.13 7.58 -0.89
C GLY A 9 10.21 6.19 -1.52
N GLU A 10 10.79 5.20 -0.84
CA GLU A 10 10.78 3.80 -1.31
C GLU A 10 9.36 3.22 -1.35
N ALA A 11 8.52 3.52 -0.35
CA ALA A 11 7.13 3.09 -0.34
C ALA A 11 6.29 3.82 -1.40
N GLU A 12 6.48 5.14 -1.57
CA GLU A 12 5.84 5.94 -2.62
C GLU A 12 6.16 5.41 -4.01
N SER A 13 7.42 5.03 -4.24
CA SER A 13 7.89 4.55 -5.56
C SER A 13 7.11 3.33 -6.07
N VAL A 14 6.55 2.51 -5.18
CA VAL A 14 5.72 1.38 -5.56
C VAL A 14 4.40 1.86 -6.17
N LEU A 15 3.78 2.86 -5.55
CA LEU A 15 2.49 3.41 -5.99
C LEU A 15 2.64 4.23 -7.27
N ASP A 16 3.72 5.01 -7.38
CA ASP A 16 4.08 5.72 -8.60
C ASP A 16 4.23 4.77 -9.79
N ARG A 17 4.93 3.65 -9.59
CA ARG A 17 5.12 2.63 -10.65
C ARG A 17 3.82 1.92 -11.01
N LEU A 18 2.89 1.79 -10.06
CA LEU A 18 1.56 1.25 -10.31
C LEU A 18 0.60 2.28 -10.93
N GLY A 19 0.96 3.57 -10.94
CA GLY A 19 0.13 4.65 -11.45
C GLY A 19 -1.14 4.90 -10.63
N LEU A 20 -1.11 4.56 -9.33
CA LEU A 20 -2.25 4.75 -8.42
C LEU A 20 -2.19 6.14 -7.79
N PRO A 21 -3.31 6.88 -7.71
CA PRO A 21 -3.38 8.10 -6.93
C PRO A 21 -3.19 7.79 -5.44
N TYR A 22 -2.32 8.55 -4.78
CA TYR A 22 -2.06 8.37 -3.35
C TYR A 22 -1.88 9.72 -2.64
N ARG A 23 -1.95 9.68 -1.32
CA ARG A 23 -1.60 10.81 -0.44
C ARG A 23 -0.77 10.34 0.73
N ILE A 24 0.00 11.27 1.32
CA ILE A 24 0.76 11.02 2.54
C ILE A 24 0.16 11.84 3.67
N LEU A 25 -0.08 11.18 4.79
CA LEU A 25 -0.58 11.81 6.01
C LEU A 25 0.50 11.78 7.09
N GLU A 26 0.90 12.94 7.59
CA GLU A 26 1.68 13.01 8.83
C GLU A 26 0.75 12.81 10.01
N MET A 27 1.00 11.76 10.79
CA MET A 27 0.17 11.42 11.93
C MET A 27 0.32 12.43 13.05
N CYS A 28 -0.83 12.94 13.52
CA CYS A 28 -0.88 13.81 14.69
C CYS A 28 -0.61 13.03 15.99
N THR A 29 -0.32 13.76 17.07
CA THR A 29 0.03 13.15 18.35
C THR A 29 -1.07 12.29 18.96
N GLY A 30 -2.33 12.47 18.53
CA GLY A 30 -3.47 11.65 18.98
C GLY A 30 -3.45 10.24 18.41
N ASP A 31 -2.84 10.07 17.23
CA ASP A 31 -2.77 8.79 16.51
C ASP A 31 -1.37 8.17 16.52
N LEU A 32 -0.37 8.89 17.06
CA LEU A 32 0.94 8.32 17.29
C LEU A 32 0.92 7.31 18.44
N GLY A 33 1.40 6.10 18.17
CA GLY A 33 1.70 5.16 19.25
C GLY A 33 2.80 5.73 20.19
N PHE A 34 2.74 5.43 21.47
CA PHE A 34 3.65 5.96 22.50
C PHE A 34 5.15 5.68 22.23
N THR A 35 5.46 4.78 21.30
CA THR A 35 6.82 4.41 20.92
C THR A 35 7.37 5.23 19.75
N GLN A 36 6.51 5.92 19.02
CA GLN A 36 6.82 6.61 17.77
C GLN A 36 7.12 8.08 18.03
N ALA A 37 8.16 8.61 17.38
CA ALA A 37 8.49 10.03 17.39
C ALA A 37 7.92 10.77 16.17
N LYS A 38 7.75 10.05 15.06
CA LYS A 38 7.13 10.53 13.81
C LYS A 38 6.58 9.35 13.04
N LYS A 39 5.47 9.52 12.35
CA LYS A 39 4.84 8.51 11.52
C LYS A 39 4.20 9.17 10.31
N TYR A 40 4.37 8.55 9.14
CA TYR A 40 3.59 8.84 7.94
C TYR A 40 2.78 7.61 7.56
N ASP A 41 1.52 7.82 7.18
CA ASP A 41 0.70 6.83 6.52
C ASP A 41 0.52 7.22 5.06
N ILE A 42 0.66 6.24 4.18
CA ILE A 42 0.47 6.41 2.74
C ILE A 42 -0.83 5.71 2.38
N GLU A 43 -1.74 6.46 1.79
CA GLU A 43 -3.07 5.98 1.42
C GLU A 43 -3.28 6.09 -0.08
N VAL A 44 -3.86 5.05 -0.68
CA VAL A 44 -4.26 5.04 -2.09
C VAL A 44 -5.76 5.28 -2.22
N TRP A 45 -6.15 5.87 -3.33
CA TRP A 45 -7.55 6.05 -3.68
C TRP A 45 -8.16 4.77 -4.26
N ALA A 46 -9.29 4.33 -3.70
CA ALA A 46 -10.10 3.21 -4.15
C ALA A 46 -11.51 3.72 -4.52
N PRO A 47 -11.84 3.85 -5.81
CA PRO A 47 -13.06 4.51 -6.27
C PRO A 47 -14.34 3.66 -6.19
N GLY A 48 -14.23 2.36 -5.93
CA GLY A 48 -15.34 1.41 -5.99
C GLY A 48 -16.23 1.36 -4.75
N ASP A 49 -15.97 2.16 -3.72
CA ASP A 49 -16.75 2.15 -2.48
C ASP A 49 -17.75 3.32 -2.44
N ASP A 50 -18.99 3.05 -1.99
CA ASP A 50 -20.04 4.05 -1.81
C ASP A 50 -19.77 5.01 -0.62
N MET A 51 -18.60 4.96 -0.01
CA MET A 51 -18.20 5.83 1.09
C MET A 51 -17.67 7.16 0.56
N ASP A 52 -18.37 8.23 0.88
CA ASP A 52 -18.09 9.63 0.49
C ASP A 52 -16.88 10.22 1.25
N GLU A 53 -15.68 9.64 1.09
CA GLU A 53 -14.47 10.11 1.78
C GLU A 53 -13.48 10.88 0.89
N GLY A 54 -13.80 11.05 -0.40
CA GLY A 54 -12.87 11.59 -1.39
C GLY A 54 -13.31 12.88 -2.05
N PRO A 55 -12.45 13.41 -2.95
CA PRO A 55 -12.70 14.64 -3.68
C PRO A 55 -13.82 14.51 -4.75
N ASP A 56 -14.11 13.28 -5.18
CA ASP A 56 -15.16 12.93 -6.12
C ASP A 56 -16.17 12.03 -5.42
N GLU A 57 -17.46 12.13 -5.80
CA GLU A 57 -18.53 11.33 -5.22
C GLU A 57 -18.23 9.82 -5.38
N GLY A 58 -18.19 9.09 -4.27
CA GLY A 58 -17.93 7.66 -4.21
C GLY A 58 -16.44 7.31 -4.21
N GLY A 59 -16.03 6.52 -3.23
CA GLY A 59 -14.66 6.04 -3.05
C GLY A 59 -14.11 6.30 -1.66
N ARG A 60 -12.95 5.70 -1.37
CA ARG A 60 -12.28 5.87 -0.08
C ARG A 60 -10.77 5.83 -0.19
N TRP A 61 -10.11 6.39 0.81
CA TRP A 61 -8.67 6.28 1.01
C TRP A 61 -8.34 5.01 1.81
N LEU A 62 -7.44 4.19 1.28
CA LEU A 62 -6.98 2.97 1.92
C LEU A 62 -5.51 3.14 2.35
N GLU A 63 -5.23 3.04 3.65
CA GLU A 63 -3.86 2.97 4.15
C GLU A 63 -3.17 1.72 3.59
N VAL A 64 -2.13 1.90 2.79
CA VAL A 64 -1.36 0.81 2.18
C VAL A 64 0.06 0.72 2.68
N SER A 65 0.57 1.75 3.31
CA SER A 65 1.88 1.76 3.96
C SER A 65 1.87 2.66 5.18
N SER A 66 2.66 2.28 6.16
CA SER A 66 2.92 3.09 7.35
C SER A 66 4.43 3.09 7.61
N VAL A 67 5.02 4.28 7.73
CA VAL A 67 6.44 4.48 7.95
C VAL A 67 6.66 5.24 9.25
N SER A 68 7.43 4.67 10.16
CA SER A 68 7.58 5.17 11.54
C SER A 68 9.05 5.36 11.93
N ASN A 69 9.30 6.45 12.64
CA ASN A 69 10.58 6.74 13.29
C ASN A 69 10.42 6.58 14.80
N PHE A 70 11.17 5.68 15.41
CA PHE A 70 11.13 5.38 16.84
C PHE A 70 12.27 6.02 17.62
N ARG A 71 13.16 6.72 16.93
CA ARG A 71 14.39 7.22 17.53
C ARG A 71 15.10 6.08 18.29
N ALA A 72 15.59 6.35 19.50
CA ALA A 72 16.27 5.36 20.32
C ALA A 72 15.31 4.52 21.20
N PHE A 73 13.99 4.68 21.09
CA PHE A 73 13.04 4.02 22.00
C PHE A 73 13.16 2.50 21.95
N GLN A 74 13.06 1.91 20.78
CA GLN A 74 13.12 0.46 20.60
C GLN A 74 14.52 -0.07 20.90
N ALA A 75 15.56 0.64 20.49
CA ALA A 75 16.94 0.26 20.73
C ALA A 75 17.29 0.19 22.22
N ARG A 76 16.80 1.13 23.03
CA ARG A 76 16.95 1.05 24.50
C ARG A 76 16.30 -0.19 25.10
N ARG A 77 15.13 -0.59 24.60
CA ARG A 77 14.42 -1.78 25.10
C ARG A 77 15.09 -3.08 24.65
N ALA A 78 15.61 -3.11 23.43
CA ALA A 78 16.29 -4.28 22.85
C ALA A 78 17.76 -4.35 23.24
N GLY A 79 18.33 -3.32 23.88
CA GLY A 79 19.76 -3.26 24.21
C GLY A 79 20.67 -3.08 23.00
N ILE A 80 20.16 -2.52 21.89
CA ILE A 80 20.91 -2.36 20.65
C ILE A 80 21.71 -1.06 20.69
N GLN A 81 23.01 -1.18 20.74
CA GLN A 81 23.95 -0.07 20.80
C GLN A 81 24.99 -0.19 19.69
N TYR A 82 25.58 0.93 19.34
CA TYR A 82 26.75 1.00 18.48
C TYR A 82 27.83 1.87 19.14
N ARG A 83 29.02 1.74 18.68
CA ARG A 83 30.14 2.59 19.11
C ARG A 83 30.62 3.36 17.90
N PRO A 84 30.44 4.70 17.88
CA PRO A 84 30.82 5.53 16.73
C PRO A 84 32.28 5.36 16.36
N GLU A 85 33.15 5.39 17.41
CA GLU A 85 34.60 5.14 17.27
C GLU A 85 35.12 4.26 18.41
N GLN A 86 36.29 3.64 18.19
CA GLN A 86 36.83 2.63 19.08
C GLN A 86 37.00 3.09 20.55
N HIS A 87 37.20 4.41 20.78
CA HIS A 87 37.43 5.00 22.09
C HIS A 87 36.24 5.78 22.64
N GLU A 88 35.12 5.82 21.93
CA GLU A 88 33.91 6.55 22.34
C GLU A 88 32.98 5.66 23.15
N SER A 89 32.08 6.32 23.88
CA SER A 89 31.00 5.63 24.60
C SER A 89 29.99 4.99 23.62
N ALA A 90 29.43 3.85 24.01
CA ALA A 90 28.40 3.22 23.25
C ALA A 90 27.09 4.06 23.31
N GLU A 91 26.44 4.20 22.17
CA GLU A 91 25.19 4.93 22.00
C GLU A 91 24.08 4.02 21.48
N TYR A 92 22.83 4.34 21.80
CA TYR A 92 21.70 3.61 21.24
C TYR A 92 21.44 4.02 19.80
N VAL A 93 21.23 3.03 18.93
CA VAL A 93 20.83 3.28 17.54
C VAL A 93 19.42 3.88 17.48
N HIS A 94 19.11 4.55 16.39
CA HIS A 94 17.74 4.90 16.03
C HIS A 94 17.16 3.82 15.13
N THR A 95 15.89 3.53 15.28
CA THR A 95 15.20 2.54 14.47
C THR A 95 14.11 3.18 13.64
N LEU A 96 13.96 2.69 12.41
CA LEU A 96 12.89 3.02 11.49
C LEU A 96 12.14 1.73 11.16
N ASN A 97 10.88 1.86 10.83
CA ASN A 97 10.06 0.77 10.31
C ASN A 97 9.18 1.31 9.19
N GLY A 98 9.07 0.57 8.10
CA GLY A 98 8.18 0.92 6.99
C GLY A 98 7.65 -0.35 6.33
N SER A 99 6.35 -0.37 6.05
CA SER A 99 5.76 -1.36 5.16
C SER A 99 6.06 -0.95 3.73
N GLY A 100 6.45 -1.89 2.85
CA GLY A 100 6.49 -1.60 1.42
C GLY A 100 5.09 -1.26 0.93
N VAL A 101 4.18 -2.24 0.98
CA VAL A 101 2.74 -2.03 0.74
C VAL A 101 1.90 -3.10 1.44
N ALA A 102 0.66 -2.76 1.80
CA ALA A 102 -0.36 -3.72 2.22
C ALA A 102 -0.96 -4.37 0.97
N VAL A 103 -0.39 -5.51 0.54
CA VAL A 103 -0.73 -6.18 -0.73
C VAL A 103 -2.25 -6.32 -0.97
N PRO A 104 -3.07 -6.79 -0.01
CA PRO A 104 -4.50 -6.93 -0.26
C PRO A 104 -5.21 -5.61 -0.58
N ARG A 105 -4.85 -4.51 0.11
CA ARG A 105 -5.45 -3.19 -0.11
C ARG A 105 -5.01 -2.58 -1.45
N VAL A 106 -3.75 -2.76 -1.81
CA VAL A 106 -3.25 -2.35 -3.13
C VAL A 106 -3.93 -3.13 -4.25
N MET A 107 -4.19 -4.43 -4.05
CA MET A 107 -4.96 -5.22 -5.02
C MET A 107 -6.38 -4.68 -5.20
N VAL A 108 -7.07 -4.34 -4.10
CA VAL A 108 -8.40 -3.70 -4.18
C VAL A 108 -8.32 -2.41 -4.98
N ALA A 109 -7.38 -1.53 -4.65
CA ALA A 109 -7.21 -0.26 -5.36
C ALA A 109 -6.89 -0.46 -6.86
N ILE A 110 -6.05 -1.44 -7.22
CA ILE A 110 -5.77 -1.76 -8.62
C ILE A 110 -7.03 -2.23 -9.34
N LEU A 111 -7.76 -3.18 -8.75
CA LEU A 111 -8.96 -3.75 -9.38
C LEU A 111 -10.05 -2.70 -9.58
N GLU A 112 -10.24 -1.79 -8.63
CA GLU A 112 -11.24 -0.74 -8.71
C GLU A 112 -10.80 0.41 -9.63
N TYR A 113 -9.54 0.87 -9.52
CA TYR A 113 -9.05 2.00 -10.29
C TYR A 113 -8.86 1.71 -11.77
N TYR A 114 -8.48 0.47 -12.11
CA TYR A 114 -8.21 0.02 -13.48
C TYR A 114 -9.35 -0.79 -14.11
N GLN A 115 -10.52 -0.84 -13.45
CA GLN A 115 -11.70 -1.47 -14.01
C GLN A 115 -12.24 -0.66 -15.21
N ASN A 116 -12.55 -1.36 -16.28
CA ASN A 116 -13.15 -0.81 -17.49
C ASN A 116 -14.69 -0.96 -17.47
N ASP A 117 -15.38 -0.17 -18.29
CA ASP A 117 -16.85 -0.19 -18.39
C ASP A 117 -17.41 -1.57 -18.79
N ASP A 118 -16.63 -2.40 -19.46
CA ASP A 118 -17.01 -3.75 -19.87
C ASP A 118 -16.74 -4.82 -18.78
N GLY A 119 -16.27 -4.40 -17.61
CA GLY A 119 -15.96 -5.26 -16.47
C GLY A 119 -14.60 -5.95 -16.54
N THR A 120 -13.80 -5.68 -17.57
CA THR A 120 -12.38 -6.08 -17.59
C THR A 120 -11.55 -5.17 -16.69
N VAL A 121 -10.34 -5.60 -16.35
CA VAL A 121 -9.38 -4.79 -15.58
C VAL A 121 -8.09 -4.64 -16.36
N THR A 122 -7.68 -3.40 -16.61
CA THR A 122 -6.39 -3.12 -17.25
C THR A 122 -5.24 -3.45 -16.29
N VAL A 123 -4.30 -4.26 -16.71
CA VAL A 123 -3.11 -4.59 -15.91
C VAL A 123 -2.13 -3.41 -15.95
N PRO A 124 -1.76 -2.82 -14.79
CA PRO A 124 -0.72 -1.80 -14.74
C PRO A 124 0.55 -2.25 -15.44
N GLU A 125 1.17 -1.35 -16.21
CA GLU A 125 2.35 -1.67 -17.02
C GLU A 125 3.47 -2.33 -16.19
N ALA A 126 3.69 -1.85 -14.97
CA ALA A 126 4.71 -2.38 -14.06
C ALA A 126 4.48 -3.84 -13.66
N LEU A 127 3.25 -4.36 -13.77
CA LEU A 127 2.92 -5.75 -13.43
C LEU A 127 2.92 -6.69 -14.62
N ARG A 128 2.79 -6.19 -15.85
CA ARG A 128 2.71 -7.04 -17.07
C ARG A 128 3.85 -8.04 -17.20
N PRO A 129 5.13 -7.68 -16.95
CA PRO A 129 6.22 -8.65 -17.05
C PRO A 129 6.11 -9.84 -16.10
N TYR A 130 5.40 -9.69 -14.98
CA TYR A 130 5.16 -10.73 -13.98
C TYR A 130 3.91 -11.56 -14.27
N MET A 131 3.09 -11.13 -15.25
CA MET A 131 1.82 -11.76 -15.64
C MET A 131 1.86 -12.27 -17.08
N GLY A 132 3.05 -12.56 -17.62
CA GLY A 132 3.21 -13.07 -18.99
C GLY A 132 2.82 -12.04 -20.05
N ASP A 133 3.10 -10.76 -19.78
CA ASP A 133 2.76 -9.61 -20.63
C ASP A 133 1.24 -9.42 -20.87
N GLN A 134 0.41 -9.99 -19.99
CA GLN A 134 -1.04 -9.83 -20.04
C GLN A 134 -1.41 -8.35 -19.83
N GLU A 135 -2.23 -7.80 -20.72
CA GLU A 135 -2.67 -6.40 -20.64
C GLU A 135 -4.02 -6.23 -19.98
N LEU A 136 -4.89 -7.25 -20.05
CA LEU A 136 -6.25 -7.22 -19.51
C LEU A 136 -6.53 -8.48 -18.69
N ILE A 137 -7.23 -8.32 -17.59
CA ILE A 137 -7.88 -9.40 -16.85
C ILE A 137 -9.33 -9.42 -17.31
N GLU A 138 -9.76 -10.52 -17.91
CA GLU A 138 -11.15 -10.73 -18.35
C GLU A 138 -11.94 -11.42 -17.23
N GLY A 139 -13.20 -10.97 -17.03
CA GLY A 139 -14.14 -11.68 -16.18
C GLY A 139 -14.44 -13.07 -16.77
N HIS A 140 -14.45 -14.10 -15.93
CA HIS A 140 -14.94 -15.39 -16.37
C HIS A 140 -16.44 -15.26 -16.67
N SER A 141 -16.83 -15.31 -17.96
CA SER A 141 -18.24 -15.46 -18.32
C SER A 141 -18.77 -16.69 -17.59
N ALA A 142 -19.74 -16.52 -16.70
CA ALA A 142 -20.38 -17.62 -16.01
C ALA A 142 -20.72 -18.69 -17.05
N VAL A 143 -20.20 -19.87 -16.82
CA VAL A 143 -20.38 -21.10 -17.64
C VAL A 143 -21.82 -21.17 -18.13
N GLY A 144 -21.95 -21.30 -19.44
CA GLY A 144 -23.17 -21.21 -20.21
C GLY A 144 -24.39 -21.85 -19.54
N GLU A 145 -25.53 -21.19 -19.76
CA GLU A 145 -26.83 -21.82 -19.69
C GLU A 145 -26.78 -23.17 -20.42
N SER A 146 -26.64 -24.23 -19.63
CA SER A 146 -26.85 -25.58 -20.13
C SER A 146 -28.27 -25.65 -20.64
N ALA A 147 -28.39 -25.78 -21.97
CA ALA A 147 -29.63 -26.08 -22.65
C ALA A 147 -30.40 -27.17 -21.86
N VAL A 148 -31.55 -26.76 -21.29
CA VAL A 148 -32.55 -27.70 -20.85
C VAL A 148 -33.08 -28.37 -22.13
N GLY A 149 -32.59 -29.57 -22.38
CA GLY A 149 -33.10 -30.40 -23.45
C GLY A 149 -34.56 -30.71 -23.22
N ASP A 150 -35.43 -30.29 -24.15
CA ASP A 150 -36.77 -30.76 -24.30
C ASP A 150 -36.71 -32.28 -24.43
N GLY A 151 -37.26 -33.00 -23.43
CA GLY A 151 -37.50 -34.43 -23.51
C GLY A 151 -38.69 -34.69 -24.43
N PRO A 152 -38.65 -35.74 -25.27
CA PRO A 152 -39.78 -36.08 -26.14
C PRO A 152 -40.96 -36.66 -25.35
N ASN A 153 -42.13 -36.26 -25.80
CA ASN A 153 -43.43 -36.88 -25.46
C ASN A 153 -43.48 -38.39 -25.67
#